data_4dec7f7c88f1d138ad60af982611e87d
#
_entry.id   4dec7f7c88f1d138ad60af982611e87d
#
_cell.length_a   1.000
_cell.length_b   1.000
_cell.length_c   1.000
_cell.angle_alpha   90.00
_cell.angle_beta   90.00
_cell.angle_gamma   90.00
#
_symmetry.space_group_name_H-M   'P 1'
#
loop_
_entity.id
_entity.type
_entity.pdbx_description
1 polymer ?
#
loop_
_entity_poly.entity_id
_entity_poly.type
_entity_poly.pdbx_seq_one_letter_code
_entity_poly.pdbx_strand_id
1 'polypeptide(L)'
;MFIQTQDTPNPATLKFIPGVPVMEQGTADFAGSDSANKSPLARRLFQVDGVTAVFLGADFVAVTKAEGLDWFALKPGILAGIMEHYASGMPAIEKDAKLADPH
;
A
#
# COMPACT_ATOMS: atom_id res chain seq x y z
N MET A 1 -2.46 2.75 15.99
CA MET A 1 -2.30 3.56 14.77
C MET A 1 -3.66 3.90 14.22
N PHE A 2 -3.87 5.15 13.90
CA PHE A 2 -5.14 5.62 13.37
C PHE A 2 -4.98 5.95 11.89
N ILE A 3 -5.70 5.24 11.04
CA ILE A 3 -5.58 5.38 9.59
C ILE A 3 -6.83 6.06 9.08
N GLN A 4 -6.68 7.21 8.45
CA GLN A 4 -7.79 7.93 7.84
C GLN A 4 -7.94 7.49 6.39
N THR A 5 -9.15 7.59 5.88
CA THR A 5 -9.42 7.33 4.47
C THR A 5 -9.92 8.61 3.81
N GLN A 6 -9.62 8.74 2.52
CA GLN A 6 -10.02 9.90 1.75
C GLN A 6 -10.43 9.45 0.36
N ASP A 7 -11.58 9.91 -0.08
CA ASP A 7 -12.07 9.60 -1.41
C ASP A 7 -11.22 10.28 -2.46
N THR A 8 -11.14 9.66 -3.63
CA THR A 8 -10.45 10.23 -4.79
C THR A 8 -11.46 10.44 -5.90
N PRO A 9 -11.09 11.17 -6.97
CA PRO A 9 -11.99 11.31 -8.13
C PRO A 9 -12.34 9.98 -8.78
N ASN A 10 -11.53 8.95 -8.57
CA ASN A 10 -11.79 7.62 -9.10
C ASN A 10 -12.44 6.77 -8.02
N PRO A 11 -13.72 6.36 -8.20
CA PRO A 11 -14.38 5.57 -7.15
C PRO A 11 -13.76 4.20 -6.92
N ALA A 12 -12.95 3.71 -7.85
CA ALA A 12 -12.25 2.45 -7.66
C ALA A 12 -10.96 2.62 -6.84
N THR A 13 -10.58 3.84 -6.50
CA THR A 13 -9.35 4.13 -5.76
C THR A 13 -9.67 4.87 -4.47
N LEU A 14 -9.08 4.42 -3.36
CA LEU A 14 -9.26 5.05 -2.07
C LEU A 14 -7.90 5.31 -1.45
N LYS A 15 -7.71 6.49 -0.86
CA LYS A 15 -6.47 6.83 -0.17
C LYS A 15 -6.57 6.45 1.30
N PHE A 16 -5.50 5.88 1.80
CA PHE A 16 -5.36 5.53 3.21
C PHE A 16 -4.19 6.32 3.77
N ILE A 17 -4.45 7.08 4.82
CA ILE A 17 -3.46 8.00 5.40
C ILE A 17 -3.14 7.52 6.81
N PRO A 18 -1.98 6.85 6.99
CA PRO A 18 -1.68 6.24 8.29
C PRO A 18 -1.19 7.23 9.34
N GLY A 19 -0.90 8.47 8.94
CA GLY A 19 -0.44 9.46 9.90
C GLY A 19 1.07 9.40 10.15
N VAL A 20 1.77 8.58 9.39
CA VAL A 20 3.24 8.45 9.46
C VAL A 20 3.76 8.44 8.04
N PRO A 21 5.05 8.72 7.83
CA PRO A 21 5.60 8.66 6.48
C PRO A 21 5.47 7.26 5.89
N VAL A 22 5.15 7.21 4.60
CA VAL A 22 5.05 5.95 3.86
C VAL A 22 6.29 5.76 3.01
N MET A 23 6.62 6.73 2.17
CA MET A 23 7.82 6.71 1.33
C MET A 23 8.77 7.77 1.82
N GLU A 24 10.05 7.42 1.97
CA GLU A 24 11.05 8.40 2.36
C GLU A 24 11.34 9.37 1.23
N GLN A 25 11.34 8.86 0.01
CA GLN A 25 11.61 9.67 -1.17
C GLN A 25 10.74 9.18 -2.31
N GLY A 26 10.17 10.13 -3.04
CA GLY A 26 9.43 9.83 -4.25
C GLY A 26 8.15 9.06 -3.99
N THR A 27 7.73 8.35 -5.00
CA THR A 27 6.51 7.55 -4.97
C THR A 27 6.78 6.20 -5.60
N ALA A 28 5.86 5.25 -5.42
CA ALA A 28 5.98 3.94 -6.02
C ALA A 28 4.60 3.48 -6.48
N ASP A 29 4.53 2.92 -7.67
CA ASP A 29 3.29 2.50 -8.29
C ASP A 29 3.38 1.01 -8.62
N PHE A 30 2.41 0.24 -8.18
CA PHE A 30 2.37 -1.20 -8.40
C PHE A 30 1.05 -1.56 -9.06
N ALA A 31 1.12 -1.98 -10.31
CA ALA A 31 -0.06 -2.27 -11.11
C ALA A 31 -0.43 -3.75 -11.12
N GLY A 32 0.03 -4.50 -10.13
CA GLY A 32 -0.27 -5.91 -9.99
C GLY A 32 0.65 -6.53 -8.97
N SER A 33 0.27 -7.70 -8.45
CA SER A 33 1.04 -8.33 -7.37
C SER A 33 2.47 -8.65 -7.80
N ASP A 34 2.68 -8.91 -9.09
CA ASP A 34 4.02 -9.23 -9.60
C ASP A 34 4.97 -8.07 -9.45
N SER A 35 4.48 -6.84 -9.52
CA SER A 35 5.32 -5.66 -9.41
C SER A 35 5.65 -5.31 -7.97
N ALA A 36 5.04 -5.97 -6.99
CA ALA A 36 5.16 -5.62 -5.59
C ALA A 36 6.30 -6.37 -4.87
N ASN A 37 7.18 -7.03 -5.60
CA ASN A 37 8.20 -7.89 -4.99
C ASN A 37 9.11 -7.15 -4.02
N LYS A 38 9.37 -5.87 -4.26
CA LYS A 38 10.29 -5.11 -3.43
C LYS A 38 9.57 -4.25 -2.40
N SER A 39 8.26 -4.43 -2.24
CA SER A 39 7.50 -3.67 -1.26
C SER A 39 6.77 -4.60 -0.32
N PRO A 40 7.28 -4.79 0.90
CA PRO A 40 6.54 -5.59 1.88
C PRO A 40 5.13 -5.06 2.11
N LEU A 41 4.96 -3.73 2.11
CA LEU A 41 3.65 -3.13 2.30
C LEU A 41 2.72 -3.46 1.14
N ALA A 42 3.18 -3.26 -0.10
CA ALA A 42 2.34 -3.53 -1.26
C ALA A 42 1.99 -5.01 -1.33
N ARG A 43 2.94 -5.90 -1.02
CA ARG A 43 2.65 -7.34 -1.04
C ARG A 43 1.54 -7.70 -0.07
N ARG A 44 1.53 -7.10 1.12
CA ARG A 44 0.47 -7.34 2.09
C ARG A 44 -0.88 -6.89 1.55
N LEU A 45 -0.90 -5.75 0.89
CA LEU A 45 -2.15 -5.20 0.37
C LEU A 45 -2.68 -6.01 -0.80
N PHE A 46 -1.79 -6.54 -1.64
CA PHE A 46 -2.24 -7.40 -2.74
C PHE A 46 -2.77 -8.75 -2.25
N GLN A 47 -2.54 -9.12 -1.00
CA GLN A 47 -3.14 -10.32 -0.45
C GLN A 47 -4.63 -10.14 -0.17
N VAL A 48 -5.11 -8.91 -0.14
CA VAL A 48 -6.54 -8.65 0.00
C VAL A 48 -7.20 -8.91 -1.35
N ASP A 49 -8.15 -9.84 -1.40
CA ASP A 49 -8.84 -10.17 -2.64
C ASP A 49 -9.51 -8.93 -3.18
N GLY A 50 -9.30 -8.66 -4.45
CA GLY A 50 -9.91 -7.51 -5.11
C GLY A 50 -9.01 -6.30 -5.26
N VAL A 51 -7.84 -6.30 -4.62
CA VAL A 51 -6.88 -5.21 -4.82
C VAL A 51 -6.15 -5.44 -6.13
N THR A 52 -6.25 -4.46 -7.04
CA THR A 52 -5.64 -4.57 -8.37
C THR A 52 -4.43 -3.68 -8.54
N ALA A 53 -4.30 -2.62 -7.75
CA ALA A 53 -3.16 -1.72 -7.84
C ALA A 53 -2.93 -1.05 -6.49
N VAL A 54 -1.68 -0.69 -6.23
CA VAL A 54 -1.28 0.00 -5.01
C VAL A 54 -0.32 1.12 -5.41
N PHE A 55 -0.54 2.32 -4.88
CA PHE A 55 0.33 3.46 -5.10
C PHE A 55 0.78 3.99 -3.74
N LEU A 56 2.09 4.12 -3.56
CA LEU A 56 2.64 4.63 -2.30
C LEU A 56 3.11 6.07 -2.51
N GLY A 57 2.52 6.99 -1.75
CA GLY A 57 2.93 8.39 -1.74
C GLY A 57 3.79 8.68 -0.53
N ALA A 58 4.09 9.96 -0.32
CA ALA A 58 4.94 10.36 0.79
C ALA A 58 4.32 10.01 2.14
N ASP A 59 3.02 10.20 2.28
CA ASP A 59 2.32 10.01 3.55
C ASP A 59 0.98 9.32 3.37
N PHE A 60 0.78 8.62 2.26
CA PHE A 60 -0.48 7.94 2.01
C PHE A 60 -0.26 6.69 1.16
N VAL A 61 -1.25 5.82 1.18
CA VAL A 61 -1.31 4.63 0.33
C VAL A 61 -2.62 4.71 -0.43
N ALA A 62 -2.57 4.68 -1.75
CA ALA A 62 -3.77 4.64 -2.56
C ALA A 62 -3.95 3.21 -3.09
N VAL A 63 -5.13 2.66 -2.88
CA VAL A 63 -5.43 1.28 -3.27
C VAL A 63 -6.55 1.31 -4.28
N THR A 64 -6.37 0.59 -5.37
CA THR A 64 -7.38 0.44 -6.42
C THR A 64 -7.98 -0.95 -6.34
N LYS A 65 -9.29 -1.02 -6.37
CA LYS A 65 -10.01 -2.29 -6.30
C LYS A 65 -10.56 -2.69 -7.66
N ALA A 66 -10.89 -3.96 -7.80
CA ALA A 66 -11.56 -4.45 -8.99
C ALA A 66 -13.00 -3.91 -9.04
N GLU A 67 -13.52 -3.80 -10.24
CA GLU A 67 -14.89 -3.34 -10.43
C GLU A 67 -15.88 -4.33 -9.80
N GLY A 68 -16.99 -3.77 -9.33
CA GLY A 68 -18.02 -4.61 -8.76
C GLY A 68 -17.84 -4.95 -7.30
N LEU A 69 -16.72 -4.56 -6.70
CA LEU A 69 -16.46 -4.82 -5.30
C LEU A 69 -16.75 -3.58 -4.46
N ASP A 70 -17.00 -3.81 -3.17
CA ASP A 70 -17.39 -2.76 -2.25
C ASP A 70 -16.24 -2.47 -1.31
N TRP A 71 -15.88 -1.21 -1.15
CA TRP A 71 -14.84 -0.80 -0.21
C TRP A 71 -15.15 -1.26 1.21
N PHE A 72 -16.42 -1.32 1.56
CA PHE A 72 -16.82 -1.76 2.88
C PHE A 72 -16.29 -3.16 3.18
N ALA A 73 -16.27 -4.03 2.17
CA ALA A 73 -15.75 -5.38 2.33
C ALA A 73 -14.23 -5.43 2.34
N LEU A 74 -13.57 -4.49 1.66
CA LEU A 74 -12.12 -4.51 1.50
C LEU A 74 -11.39 -3.75 2.59
N LYS A 75 -11.98 -2.71 3.13
CA LYS A 75 -11.31 -1.84 4.10
C LYS A 75 -10.69 -2.59 5.29
N PRO A 76 -11.41 -3.52 5.94
CA PRO A 76 -10.81 -4.17 7.11
C PRO A 76 -9.49 -4.87 6.80
N GLY A 77 -9.42 -5.57 5.67
CA GLY A 77 -8.19 -6.28 5.29
C GLY A 77 -7.08 -5.31 4.96
N ILE A 78 -7.40 -4.21 4.27
CA ILE A 78 -6.40 -3.21 3.91
C ILE A 78 -5.87 -2.52 5.15
N LEU A 79 -6.77 -2.11 6.05
CA LEU A 79 -6.35 -1.46 7.29
C LEU A 79 -5.48 -2.38 8.12
N ALA A 80 -5.87 -3.65 8.23
CA ALA A 80 -5.08 -4.61 8.99
C ALA A 80 -3.70 -4.80 8.35
N GLY A 81 -3.63 -4.85 7.02
CA GLY A 81 -2.35 -5.00 6.34
C GLY A 81 -1.41 -3.84 6.59
N ILE A 82 -1.94 -2.62 6.55
CA ILE A 82 -1.13 -1.43 6.82
C ILE A 82 -0.65 -1.45 8.27
N MET A 83 -1.53 -1.75 9.21
CA MET A 83 -1.16 -1.79 10.61
C MET A 83 -0.11 -2.86 10.88
N GLU A 84 -0.27 -4.04 10.30
CA GLU A 84 0.69 -5.11 10.50
C GLU A 84 2.04 -4.75 9.92
N HIS A 85 2.04 -4.06 8.77
CA HIS A 85 3.29 -3.63 8.18
C HIS A 85 4.07 -2.72 9.12
N TYR A 86 3.39 -1.72 9.69
CA TYR A 86 4.07 -0.78 10.58
C TYR A 86 4.44 -1.42 11.91
N ALA A 87 3.65 -2.39 12.36
CA ALA A 87 3.98 -3.11 13.58
C ALA A 87 5.23 -4.00 13.40
N SER A 88 5.47 -4.46 12.17
CA SER A 88 6.63 -5.30 11.89
C SER A 88 7.93 -4.51 11.80
N GLY A 89 7.84 -3.19 11.62
CA GLY A 89 9.01 -2.34 11.48
C GLY A 89 9.70 -2.41 10.14
N MET A 90 9.12 -3.07 9.17
CA MET A 90 9.72 -3.19 7.84
C MET A 90 9.52 -1.91 7.04
N PRO A 91 10.43 -1.59 6.10
CA PRO A 91 10.23 -0.43 5.24
C PRO A 91 9.12 -0.69 4.22
N ALA A 92 8.53 0.39 3.71
CA ALA A 92 7.51 0.27 2.68
C ALA A 92 8.08 -0.34 1.42
N ILE A 93 9.34 -0.03 1.10
CA ILE A 93 10.08 -0.62 -0.02
C ILE A 93 11.37 -1.17 0.52
N GLU A 94 11.74 -2.38 0.12
CA GLU A 94 13.02 -2.98 0.49
C GLU A 94 14.15 -2.20 -0.14
N LYS A 95 15.09 -1.91 0.67
CA LYS A 95 16.24 -1.21 0.16
C LYS A 95 17.26 -2.16 -0.33
N ASP A 96 17.24 -2.98 -0.51
CA ASP A 96 18.17 -3.74 -1.04
C ASP A 96 18.92 -3.65 -1.78
N ALA A 97 18.14 -3.72 -1.40
CA ALA A 97 18.46 -3.93 -1.81
C ALA A 97 19.61 -3.55 -2.30
N LYS A 98 19.61 -3.32 -1.89
CA LYS A 98 20.29 -2.76 -2.09
C LYS A 98 21.05 -2.80 -2.80
N LEU A 99 20.66 -2.62 -2.99
CA LEU A 99 21.09 -2.46 -3.47
C LEU A 99 22.17 -2.65 -3.36
N ALA A 100 22.11 -3.10 -2.77
CA ALA A 100 22.86 -3.13 -2.54
C ALA A 100 24.03 -3.05 -2.84
N ASP A 101 24.02 -2.82 -2.71
CA ASP A 101 24.87 -2.44 -2.94
C ASP A 101 25.86 -2.68 -3.02
N PRO A 102 26.31 -2.73 -3.11
CA PRO A 102 27.12 -2.85 -3.13
C PRO A 102 28.03 -2.79 -3.28
N HIS A 103 27.97 -2.69 -3.02
CA HIS A 103 28.68 -2.36 -3.18
C HIS A 103 29.30 -2.37 -3.19
#